data_f8d03cc5fd59d5f7d7e53f776914c4b3
#
_entry.id   f8d03cc5fd59d5f7d7e53f776914c4b3
#
_cell.length_a   1.000
_cell.length_b   1.000
_cell.length_c   1.000
_cell.angle_alpha   90.00
_cell.angle_beta   90.00
_cell.angle_gamma   90.00
#
_symmetry.space_group_name_H-M   'P 1'
#
loop_
_entity.id
_entity.type
_entity.pdbx_description
1 polymer ?
#
loop_
_entity_poly.entity_id
_entity_poly.type
_entity_poly.pdbx_seq_one_letter_code
_entity_poly.pdbx_strand_id
1 'polypeptide(L)'
;MRPIADARYLVSRGVFFYDHGTYLLNAYEVCMVKIVASLTDPEDAPAASAAGADVLELRLDLMDGDVLRGVQECHRLATLPVIVTLRSIQEGGNYSGNPDEWLRGILPIIPYADYVDIERRFSAHADTIRTHDVGIIASCHTPEMPSLFELFGLERELQVYGDIPKIVVTPRHDEDIIELISFTHAAKKPVCTGVLGAGFRYARLVLPLFGSEFVYCHAGTPTAEGQYSVAEAKEAMLLFGLDARV
;
A
#
# COMPACT_ATOMS: atom_id res chain seq x y z
N MET A 1 -16.50 8.99 19.26
CA MET A 1 -15.23 8.32 19.60
C MET A 1 -15.40 6.86 19.21
N ARG A 2 -14.85 6.45 18.08
CA ARG A 2 -14.69 5.03 17.75
C ARG A 2 -13.52 4.51 18.58
N PRO A 3 -13.56 3.27 19.11
CA PRO A 3 -12.37 2.70 19.69
C PRO A 3 -11.33 2.60 18.59
N ILE A 4 -10.14 3.13 18.85
CA ILE A 4 -8.95 2.98 18.03
C ILE A 4 -8.78 1.49 17.81
N ALA A 5 -8.85 1.05 16.56
CA ALA A 5 -8.50 -0.32 16.21
C ALA A 5 -7.07 -0.51 16.71
N ASP A 6 -6.91 -1.36 17.71
CA ASP A 6 -5.64 -1.65 18.34
C ASP A 6 -4.69 -2.14 17.24
N ALA A 7 -3.78 -1.27 16.80
CA ALA A 7 -2.75 -1.57 15.80
C ALA A 7 -1.68 -2.48 16.42
N ARG A 8 -2.10 -3.39 17.27
CA ARG A 8 -1.30 -4.52 17.69
C ARG A 8 -1.56 -5.63 16.69
N TYR A 9 -0.62 -5.81 15.78
CA TYR A 9 -0.47 -7.07 15.10
C TYR A 9 -0.47 -8.20 16.14
N LEU A 10 -1.63 -8.80 16.36
CA LEU A 10 -1.72 -10.06 17.09
C LEU A 10 -1.09 -11.12 16.20
N VAL A 11 0.22 -11.30 16.39
CA VAL A 11 0.93 -12.53 16.00
C VAL A 11 0.31 -13.65 16.81
N SER A 12 -0.76 -14.26 16.31
CA SER A 12 -1.28 -15.50 16.86
C SER A 12 -0.36 -16.63 16.40
N ARG A 13 0.67 -16.94 17.22
CA ARG A 13 1.43 -18.17 17.09
C ARG A 13 0.49 -19.33 17.41
N GLY A 14 -0.12 -19.90 16.40
CA GLY A 14 -0.82 -21.18 16.49
C GLY A 14 0.20 -22.29 16.68
N VAL A 15 0.45 -22.71 17.93
CA VAL A 15 1.17 -23.93 18.21
C VAL A 15 0.15 -25.07 18.22
N PHE A 16 0.14 -25.92 17.20
CA PHE A 16 -0.59 -27.18 17.21
C PHE A 16 0.32 -28.28 17.74
N PHE A 17 -0.06 -28.87 18.88
CA PHE A 17 0.58 -30.10 19.41
C PHE A 17 -0.11 -31.32 18.78
N TYR A 18 0.66 -32.12 18.03
CA TYR A 18 0.31 -33.50 17.74
C TYR A 18 1.29 -34.40 18.49
N ASP A 19 0.72 -35.38 19.22
CA ASP A 19 1.47 -36.37 19.98
C ASP A 19 2.21 -37.31 19.01
N HIS A 20 3.54 -37.46 19.18
CA HIS A 20 4.56 -38.19 18.41
C HIS A 20 5.37 -37.35 17.40
N GLY A 21 6.37 -36.67 17.93
CA GLY A 21 7.53 -36.17 17.19
C GLY A 21 7.41 -34.68 16.81
N THR A 22 8.25 -33.89 17.46
CA THR A 22 8.34 -32.45 17.27
C THR A 22 8.92 -32.15 15.88
N TYR A 23 8.08 -32.01 14.86
CA TYR A 23 8.42 -31.27 13.67
C TYR A 23 7.95 -29.83 13.92
N LEU A 24 8.91 -28.92 14.10
CA LEU A 24 8.67 -27.49 13.96
C LEU A 24 8.27 -27.23 12.49
N LEU A 25 6.98 -27.40 12.17
CA LEU A 25 6.41 -26.73 11.04
C LEU A 25 6.48 -25.25 11.42
N ASN A 26 7.46 -24.53 10.86
CA ASN A 26 7.35 -23.09 10.74
C ASN A 26 5.96 -22.86 10.11
N ALA A 27 5.00 -22.41 10.93
CA ALA A 27 3.81 -21.82 10.39
C ALA A 27 4.31 -20.66 9.53
N TYR A 28 4.30 -20.85 8.22
CA TYR A 28 4.39 -19.72 7.31
C TYR A 28 3.26 -18.80 7.77
N GLU A 29 3.60 -17.67 8.37
CA GLU A 29 2.65 -16.59 8.50
C GLU A 29 2.18 -16.34 7.08
N VAL A 30 0.98 -16.81 6.74
CA VAL A 30 0.33 -16.44 5.50
C VAL A 30 0.09 -14.96 5.64
N CYS A 31 1.00 -14.16 5.10
CA CYS A 31 0.86 -12.72 5.02
C CYS A 31 -0.42 -12.48 4.21
N MET A 32 -1.51 -12.09 4.91
CA MET A 32 -2.78 -11.83 4.25
C MET A 32 -2.62 -10.59 3.41
N VAL A 33 -2.55 -10.78 2.11
CA VAL A 33 -2.48 -9.69 1.12
C VAL A 33 -3.68 -8.78 1.29
N LYS A 34 -3.45 -7.48 1.39
CA LYS A 34 -4.52 -6.49 1.45
C LYS A 34 -4.73 -5.85 0.08
N ILE A 35 -5.96 -5.87 -0.38
CA ILE A 35 -6.37 -5.21 -1.62
C ILE A 35 -6.70 -3.75 -1.28
N VAL A 36 -5.91 -2.84 -1.83
CA VAL A 36 -6.09 -1.39 -1.68
C VAL A 36 -6.87 -0.86 -2.89
N ALA A 37 -8.02 -0.24 -2.65
CA ALA A 37 -8.78 0.46 -3.68
C ALA A 37 -8.33 1.93 -3.75
N SER A 38 -7.66 2.32 -4.82
CA SER A 38 -7.30 3.73 -5.10
C SER A 38 -8.51 4.47 -5.65
N LEU A 39 -8.93 5.51 -4.95
CA LEU A 39 -10.11 6.33 -5.25
C LEU A 39 -9.72 7.76 -5.59
N THR A 40 -10.42 8.33 -6.56
CA THR A 40 -10.41 9.77 -6.89
C THR A 40 -11.70 10.47 -6.46
N ASP A 41 -12.75 9.69 -6.23
CA ASP A 41 -14.03 10.13 -5.69
C ASP A 41 -14.35 9.37 -4.39
N PRO A 42 -14.56 10.04 -3.27
CA PRO A 42 -14.93 9.40 -2.01
C PRO A 42 -16.29 8.69 -2.04
N GLU A 43 -17.18 9.04 -2.97
CA GLU A 43 -18.48 8.37 -3.14
C GLU A 43 -18.32 6.92 -3.64
N ASP A 44 -17.18 6.55 -4.22
CA ASP A 44 -16.88 5.18 -4.64
C ASP A 44 -16.49 4.25 -3.47
N ALA A 45 -16.29 4.76 -2.26
CA ALA A 45 -15.84 3.98 -1.11
C ALA A 45 -16.78 2.80 -0.74
N PRO A 46 -18.12 2.93 -0.74
CA PRO A 46 -19.02 1.80 -0.49
C PRO A 46 -18.95 0.72 -1.58
N ALA A 47 -18.82 1.13 -2.85
CA ALA A 47 -18.68 0.21 -3.97
C ALA A 47 -17.34 -0.56 -3.92
N ALA A 48 -16.25 0.12 -3.60
CA ALA A 48 -14.93 -0.49 -3.39
C ALA A 48 -14.96 -1.54 -2.26
N SER A 49 -15.59 -1.20 -1.13
CA SER A 49 -15.76 -2.12 0.00
C SER A 49 -16.60 -3.35 -0.38
N ALA A 50 -17.69 -3.14 -1.11
CA ALA A 50 -18.55 -4.25 -1.59
C ALA A 50 -17.85 -5.15 -2.61
N ALA A 51 -16.93 -4.59 -3.42
CA ALA A 51 -16.11 -5.35 -4.36
C ALA A 51 -15.01 -6.18 -3.68
N GLY A 52 -14.75 -5.97 -2.39
CA GLY A 52 -13.81 -6.76 -1.60
C GLY A 52 -12.47 -6.08 -1.33
N ALA A 53 -12.40 -4.75 -1.40
CA ALA A 53 -11.25 -4.00 -0.89
C ALA A 53 -11.08 -4.22 0.61
N ASP A 54 -9.83 -4.22 1.08
CA ASP A 54 -9.46 -4.31 2.49
C ASP A 54 -9.04 -2.94 3.05
N VAL A 55 -8.58 -2.04 2.18
CA VAL A 55 -8.10 -0.69 2.49
C VAL A 55 -8.51 0.26 1.37
N LEU A 56 -8.80 1.51 1.69
CA LEU A 56 -9.05 2.56 0.70
C LEU A 56 -7.84 3.49 0.63
N GLU A 57 -7.43 3.86 -0.58
CA GLU A 57 -6.48 4.94 -0.81
C GLU A 57 -7.20 6.13 -1.43
N LEU A 58 -7.12 7.30 -0.82
CA LEU A 58 -7.61 8.55 -1.41
C LEU A 58 -6.45 9.28 -2.10
N ARG A 59 -6.53 9.43 -3.42
CA ARG A 59 -5.59 10.13 -4.27
C ARG A 59 -5.93 11.63 -4.27
N LEU A 60 -5.47 12.34 -3.22
CA LEU A 60 -5.78 13.75 -2.98
C LEU A 60 -5.37 14.66 -4.15
N ASP A 61 -4.32 14.28 -4.87
CA ASP A 61 -3.81 14.97 -6.05
C ASP A 61 -4.71 14.81 -7.30
N LEU A 62 -5.63 13.85 -7.28
CA LEU A 62 -6.57 13.56 -8.38
C LEU A 62 -8.03 13.88 -8.02
N MET A 63 -8.29 14.26 -6.76
CA MET A 63 -9.65 14.61 -6.33
C MET A 63 -10.05 15.99 -6.82
N ASP A 64 -11.29 16.13 -7.26
CA ASP A 64 -11.89 17.40 -7.61
C ASP A 64 -12.54 18.10 -6.39
N GLY A 65 -12.55 19.44 -6.37
CA GLY A 65 -13.27 20.24 -5.40
C GLY A 65 -12.59 20.37 -4.02
N ASP A 66 -13.38 20.29 -2.95
CA ASP A 66 -12.91 20.44 -1.56
C ASP A 66 -12.39 19.07 -1.03
N VAL A 67 -11.06 18.90 -1.10
CA VAL A 67 -10.37 17.67 -0.70
C VAL A 67 -10.65 17.30 0.76
N LEU A 68 -10.62 18.26 1.69
CA LEU A 68 -10.89 17.98 3.10
C LEU A 68 -12.31 17.43 3.32
N ARG A 69 -13.29 18.07 2.68
CA ARG A 69 -14.68 17.60 2.74
C ARG A 69 -14.83 16.20 2.12
N GLY A 70 -14.15 15.93 1.02
CA GLY A 70 -14.15 14.60 0.39
C GLY A 70 -13.58 13.52 1.30
N VAL A 71 -12.45 13.79 1.98
CA VAL A 71 -11.86 12.84 2.94
C VAL A 71 -12.78 12.61 4.14
N GLN A 72 -13.41 13.66 4.67
CA GLN A 72 -14.41 13.54 5.75
C GLN A 72 -15.59 12.68 5.32
N GLU A 73 -16.07 12.85 4.09
CA GLU A 73 -17.16 12.05 3.55
C GLU A 73 -16.75 10.58 3.38
N CYS A 74 -15.57 10.29 2.83
CA CYS A 74 -15.05 8.93 2.76
C CYS A 74 -14.97 8.29 4.15
N HIS A 75 -14.43 8.99 5.13
CA HIS A 75 -14.33 8.51 6.51
C HIS A 75 -15.72 8.24 7.13
N ARG A 76 -16.74 8.98 6.74
CA ARG A 76 -18.13 8.77 7.16
C ARG A 76 -18.78 7.54 6.49
N LEU A 77 -18.50 7.32 5.21
CA LEU A 77 -19.10 6.26 4.38
C LEU A 77 -18.41 4.92 4.55
N ALA A 78 -17.10 4.92 4.80
CA ALA A 78 -16.29 3.72 4.85
C ALA A 78 -16.08 3.21 6.29
N THR A 79 -16.02 1.87 6.42
CA THR A 79 -15.58 1.19 7.64
C THR A 79 -14.16 0.64 7.51
N LEU A 80 -13.58 0.71 6.31
CA LEU A 80 -12.23 0.25 6.00
C LEU A 80 -11.18 1.30 6.40
N PRO A 81 -9.93 0.88 6.71
CA PRO A 81 -8.82 1.78 6.88
C PRO A 81 -8.59 2.66 5.64
N VAL A 82 -8.14 3.91 5.87
CA VAL A 82 -7.94 4.91 4.82
C VAL A 82 -6.47 5.31 4.76
N ILE A 83 -5.88 5.18 3.57
CA ILE A 83 -4.59 5.76 3.20
C ILE A 83 -4.86 7.09 2.51
N VAL A 84 -4.17 8.16 2.90
CA VAL A 84 -4.19 9.43 2.17
C VAL A 84 -2.88 9.62 1.43
N THR A 85 -2.98 9.91 0.12
CA THR A 85 -1.84 10.04 -0.78
C THR A 85 -1.93 11.37 -1.55
N LEU A 86 -0.95 12.25 -1.35
CA LEU A 86 -0.77 13.48 -2.15
C LEU A 86 0.45 13.32 -3.04
N ARG A 87 0.27 12.63 -4.18
CA ARG A 87 1.34 12.19 -5.08
C ARG A 87 1.91 13.35 -5.88
N SER A 88 3.25 13.50 -5.85
CA SER A 88 3.94 14.54 -6.59
C SER A 88 4.04 14.24 -8.09
N ILE A 89 4.21 15.30 -8.90
CA ILE A 89 4.49 15.19 -10.34
C ILE A 89 5.76 14.36 -10.59
N GLN A 90 6.76 14.45 -9.72
CA GLN A 90 8.02 13.72 -9.85
C GLN A 90 7.83 12.20 -9.75
N GLU A 91 6.80 11.76 -9.05
CA GLU A 91 6.44 10.35 -8.88
C GLU A 91 5.12 9.98 -9.58
N GLY A 92 4.74 10.72 -10.63
CA GLY A 92 3.61 10.40 -11.51
C GLY A 92 2.24 10.84 -11.02
N GLY A 93 2.16 11.77 -10.07
CA GLY A 93 0.92 12.41 -9.63
C GLY A 93 0.73 13.81 -10.20
N ASN A 94 -0.15 14.61 -9.59
CA ASN A 94 -0.49 15.96 -10.00
C ASN A 94 -0.03 17.06 -9.02
N TYR A 95 0.53 16.67 -7.86
CA TYR A 95 0.97 17.65 -6.86
C TYR A 95 2.32 18.29 -7.23
N SER A 96 2.35 19.64 -7.34
CA SER A 96 3.54 20.41 -7.74
C SER A 96 4.15 21.28 -6.63
N GLY A 97 3.56 21.28 -5.41
CA GLY A 97 4.00 22.12 -4.31
C GLY A 97 5.35 21.68 -3.69
N ASN A 98 5.91 22.56 -2.86
CA ASN A 98 7.10 22.29 -2.07
C ASN A 98 6.77 21.43 -0.83
N PRO A 99 7.79 20.92 -0.08
CA PRO A 99 7.55 20.07 1.08
C PRO A 99 6.72 20.72 2.20
N ASP A 100 6.92 22.01 2.49
CA ASP A 100 6.16 22.72 3.52
C ASP A 100 4.69 22.94 3.11
N GLU A 101 4.43 23.13 1.83
CA GLU A 101 3.07 23.21 1.28
C GLU A 101 2.40 21.84 1.33
N TRP A 102 3.14 20.77 1.05
CA TRP A 102 2.67 19.41 1.18
C TRP A 102 2.20 19.13 2.62
N LEU A 103 3.04 19.45 3.61
CA LEU A 103 2.69 19.27 5.02
C LEU A 103 1.43 20.04 5.40
N ARG A 104 1.33 21.32 4.99
CA ARG A 104 0.14 22.14 5.25
C ARG A 104 -1.14 21.57 4.63
N GLY A 105 -1.02 20.91 3.47
CA GLY A 105 -2.14 20.25 2.81
C GLY A 105 -2.57 18.95 3.50
N ILE A 106 -1.62 18.20 4.06
CA ILE A 106 -1.89 16.90 4.71
C ILE A 106 -2.39 17.06 6.15
N LEU A 107 -1.85 18.00 6.94
CA LEU A 107 -2.17 18.13 8.37
C LEU A 107 -3.68 18.17 8.69
N PRO A 108 -4.54 18.93 7.97
CA PRO A 108 -5.98 18.96 8.26
C PRO A 108 -6.68 17.62 7.97
N ILE A 109 -6.05 16.74 7.19
CA ILE A 109 -6.62 15.51 6.67
C ILE A 109 -6.29 14.32 7.58
N ILE A 110 -5.14 14.35 8.27
CA ILE A 110 -4.65 13.27 9.13
C ILE A 110 -5.70 12.72 10.12
N PRO A 111 -6.55 13.55 10.78
CA PRO A 111 -7.55 13.03 11.72
C PRO A 111 -8.57 12.04 11.12
N TYR A 112 -8.61 11.91 9.80
CA TYR A 112 -9.52 11.06 9.04
C TYR A 112 -8.80 9.91 8.33
N ALA A 113 -7.49 9.77 8.53
CA ALA A 113 -6.64 8.77 7.89
C ALA A 113 -6.11 7.75 8.91
N ASP A 114 -5.90 6.51 8.47
CA ASP A 114 -5.16 5.48 9.22
C ASP A 114 -3.70 5.43 8.77
N TYR A 115 -3.43 5.81 7.51
CA TYR A 115 -2.08 5.88 6.94
C TYR A 115 -1.90 7.14 6.09
N VAL A 116 -0.65 7.66 6.10
CA VAL A 116 -0.20 8.71 5.17
C VAL A 116 0.91 8.15 4.29
N ASP A 117 0.76 8.26 2.96
CA ASP A 117 1.82 7.95 2.01
C ASP A 117 2.79 9.14 1.92
N ILE A 118 4.05 8.91 2.26
CA ILE A 118 5.11 9.95 2.30
C ILE A 118 6.22 9.56 1.32
N GLU A 119 6.36 10.33 0.24
CA GLU A 119 7.48 10.22 -0.69
C GLU A 119 8.80 10.65 -0.04
N ARG A 120 9.92 10.14 -0.56
CA ARG A 120 11.28 10.47 -0.09
C ARG A 120 11.52 11.97 0.05
N ARG A 121 11.03 12.77 -0.90
CA ARG A 121 11.17 14.24 -0.91
C ARG A 121 10.45 14.95 0.24
N PHE A 122 9.51 14.29 0.88
CA PHE A 122 8.73 14.79 2.01
C PHE A 122 9.14 14.16 3.35
N SER A 123 10.15 13.29 3.34
CA SER A 123 10.58 12.50 4.52
C SER A 123 10.95 13.35 5.73
N ALA A 124 11.44 14.58 5.54
CA ALA A 124 11.73 15.52 6.63
C ALA A 124 10.53 15.85 7.53
N HIS A 125 9.30 15.63 7.03
CA HIS A 125 8.07 15.88 7.78
C HIS A 125 7.51 14.63 8.48
N ALA A 126 8.12 13.47 8.31
CA ALA A 126 7.64 12.21 8.88
C ALA A 126 7.49 12.26 10.41
N ASP A 127 8.43 12.87 11.12
CA ASP A 127 8.36 13.02 12.58
C ASP A 127 7.14 13.86 13.00
N THR A 128 6.81 14.90 12.24
CA THR A 128 5.60 15.71 12.50
C THR A 128 4.34 14.87 12.28
N ILE A 129 4.27 14.10 11.19
CA ILE A 129 3.14 13.22 10.92
C ILE A 129 2.98 12.16 12.03
N ARG A 130 4.08 11.58 12.49
CA ARG A 130 4.10 10.54 13.56
C ARG A 130 3.50 11.00 14.89
N THR A 131 3.50 12.32 15.17
CA THR A 131 2.86 12.85 16.38
C THR A 131 1.33 12.72 16.40
N HIS A 132 0.72 12.37 15.26
CA HIS A 132 -0.73 12.24 15.11
C HIS A 132 -1.27 10.80 15.23
N ASP A 133 -0.43 9.83 15.65
CA ASP A 133 -0.81 8.42 15.82
C ASP A 133 -1.38 7.79 14.53
N VAL A 134 -0.73 8.07 13.40
CA VAL A 134 -1.08 7.56 12.07
C VAL A 134 0.10 6.77 11.51
N GLY A 135 -0.18 5.66 10.78
CA GLY A 135 0.84 4.86 10.12
C GLY A 135 1.45 5.59 8.91
N ILE A 136 2.74 5.34 8.64
CA ILE A 136 3.45 5.95 7.52
C ILE A 136 3.82 4.88 6.49
N ILE A 137 3.31 5.04 5.26
CA ILE A 137 3.79 4.31 4.09
C ILE A 137 4.86 5.16 3.44
N ALA A 138 6.14 4.78 3.63
CA ALA A 138 7.26 5.48 3.01
C ALA A 138 7.41 5.01 1.56
N SER A 139 7.19 5.88 0.59
CA SER A 139 7.09 5.50 -0.81
C SER A 139 8.19 6.06 -1.70
N CYS A 140 8.49 5.30 -2.76
CA CYS A 140 9.36 5.69 -3.85
C CYS A 140 8.88 5.05 -5.15
N HIS A 141 8.63 5.87 -6.18
CA HIS A 141 8.29 5.43 -7.53
C HIS A 141 9.43 5.79 -8.46
N THR A 142 10.04 4.78 -9.11
CA THR A 142 11.19 4.98 -10.00
C THR A 142 10.78 4.78 -11.47
N PRO A 143 11.24 5.66 -12.40
CA PRO A 143 10.99 5.50 -13.83
C PRO A 143 11.83 4.37 -14.46
N GLU A 144 12.65 3.71 -13.67
CA GLU A 144 13.57 2.66 -14.07
C GLU A 144 13.50 1.50 -13.08
N MET A 145 14.08 0.34 -13.46
CA MET A 145 14.31 -0.78 -12.57
C MET A 145 15.67 -0.60 -11.89
N PRO A 146 15.72 -0.36 -10.55
CA PRO A 146 16.98 -0.35 -9.81
C PRO A 146 17.58 -1.75 -9.70
N SER A 147 18.90 -1.86 -9.61
CA SER A 147 19.56 -3.13 -9.27
C SER A 147 19.11 -3.65 -7.89
N LEU A 148 19.31 -4.94 -7.65
CA LEU A 148 18.97 -5.57 -6.35
C LEU A 148 19.66 -4.85 -5.17
N PHE A 149 20.91 -4.40 -5.36
CA PHE A 149 21.64 -3.65 -4.33
C PHE A 149 20.98 -2.29 -4.04
N GLU A 150 20.55 -1.58 -5.07
CA GLU A 150 19.85 -0.29 -4.93
C GLU A 150 18.45 -0.47 -4.31
N LEU A 151 17.73 -1.54 -4.66
CA LEU A 151 16.44 -1.87 -4.03
C LEU A 151 16.58 -2.05 -2.51
N PHE A 152 17.59 -2.79 -2.04
CA PHE A 152 17.87 -2.91 -0.60
C PHE A 152 18.36 -1.60 0.02
N GLY A 153 19.02 -0.74 -0.77
CA GLY A 153 19.37 0.61 -0.36
C GLY A 153 18.13 1.48 -0.10
N LEU A 154 17.20 1.47 -1.07
CA LEU A 154 15.92 2.17 -0.97
C LEU A 154 15.07 1.66 0.21
N GLU A 155 14.96 0.34 0.38
CA GLU A 155 14.24 -0.24 1.52
C GLU A 155 14.75 0.32 2.84
N ARG A 156 16.07 0.28 3.06
CA ARG A 156 16.69 0.81 4.30
C ARG A 156 16.42 2.30 4.49
N GLU A 157 16.52 3.09 3.42
CA GLU A 157 16.22 4.52 3.45
C GLU A 157 14.76 4.78 3.87
N LEU A 158 13.81 4.08 3.25
CA LEU A 158 12.39 4.21 3.53
C LEU A 158 12.04 3.76 4.95
N GLN A 159 12.69 2.71 5.46
CA GLN A 159 12.50 2.21 6.84
C GLN A 159 12.94 3.21 7.91
N VAL A 160 13.77 4.20 7.59
CA VAL A 160 14.19 5.23 8.56
C VAL A 160 12.98 6.06 9.02
N TYR A 161 12.03 6.31 8.12
CA TYR A 161 10.92 7.23 8.41
C TYR A 161 9.52 6.62 8.22
N GLY A 162 9.40 5.41 7.66
CA GLY A 162 8.12 4.74 7.41
C GLY A 162 7.96 3.41 8.11
N ASP A 163 6.73 3.04 8.35
CA ASP A 163 6.35 1.75 8.93
C ASP A 163 6.27 0.67 7.86
N ILE A 164 5.87 1.05 6.64
CA ILE A 164 5.76 0.19 5.46
C ILE A 164 6.54 0.83 4.30
N PRO A 165 7.75 0.36 3.97
CA PRO A 165 8.43 0.73 2.74
C PRO A 165 7.62 0.30 1.51
N LYS A 166 7.39 1.24 0.59
CA LYS A 166 6.69 1.01 -0.68
C LYS A 166 7.60 1.40 -1.84
N ILE A 167 8.01 0.42 -2.64
CA ILE A 167 8.89 0.61 -3.78
C ILE A 167 8.15 0.18 -5.04
N VAL A 168 7.95 1.13 -5.97
CA VAL A 168 7.27 0.90 -7.24
C VAL A 168 8.24 1.24 -8.36
N VAL A 169 8.48 0.27 -9.26
CA VAL A 169 9.52 0.35 -10.28
C VAL A 169 8.93 0.26 -11.70
N THR A 170 9.71 0.65 -12.71
CA THR A 170 9.34 0.51 -14.13
C THR A 170 10.22 -0.55 -14.78
N PRO A 171 9.78 -1.83 -14.83
CA PRO A 171 10.54 -2.91 -15.46
C PRO A 171 10.52 -2.76 -16.98
N ARG A 172 11.59 -3.24 -17.63
CA ARG A 172 11.76 -3.22 -19.09
C ARG A 172 11.91 -4.63 -19.68
N HIS A 173 12.31 -5.60 -18.85
CA HIS A 173 12.62 -6.98 -19.23
C HIS A 173 12.04 -7.96 -18.22
N ASP A 174 11.89 -9.21 -18.60
CA ASP A 174 11.39 -10.27 -17.70
C ASP A 174 12.38 -10.51 -16.51
N GLU A 175 13.67 -10.32 -16.74
CA GLU A 175 14.70 -10.40 -15.70
C GLU A 175 14.47 -9.39 -14.59
N ASP A 176 13.99 -8.20 -14.90
CA ASP A 176 13.63 -7.16 -13.91
C ASP A 176 12.55 -7.66 -12.95
N ILE A 177 11.58 -8.41 -13.48
CA ILE A 177 10.52 -8.99 -12.65
C ILE A 177 11.07 -10.09 -11.74
N ILE A 178 12.00 -10.91 -12.22
CA ILE A 178 12.65 -11.95 -11.40
C ILE A 178 13.47 -11.30 -10.27
N GLU A 179 14.20 -10.22 -10.55
CA GLU A 179 14.92 -9.44 -9.53
C GLU A 179 13.97 -8.82 -8.50
N LEU A 180 12.86 -8.21 -8.96
CA LEU A 180 11.88 -7.59 -8.08
C LEU A 180 11.19 -8.64 -7.18
N ILE A 181 10.88 -9.82 -7.71
CA ILE A 181 10.36 -10.96 -6.92
C ILE A 181 11.39 -11.39 -5.89
N SER A 182 12.65 -11.54 -6.28
CA SER A 182 13.76 -11.95 -5.38
C SER A 182 13.94 -10.94 -4.26
N PHE A 183 13.92 -9.65 -4.58
CA PHE A 183 13.94 -8.57 -3.60
C PHE A 183 12.73 -8.64 -2.67
N THR A 184 11.50 -8.72 -3.23
CA THR A 184 10.26 -8.75 -2.45
C THR A 184 10.28 -9.90 -1.45
N HIS A 185 10.75 -11.09 -1.87
CA HIS A 185 10.86 -12.26 -0.99
C HIS A 185 11.87 -12.04 0.15
N ALA A 186 13.04 -11.48 -0.15
CA ALA A 186 14.14 -11.33 0.79
C ALA A 186 14.03 -10.09 1.69
N ALA A 187 13.27 -9.07 1.29
CA ALA A 187 13.09 -7.82 2.03
C ALA A 187 12.44 -8.06 3.39
N LYS A 188 12.78 -7.20 4.37
CA LYS A 188 12.17 -7.22 5.71
C LYS A 188 10.69 -6.85 5.61
N LYS A 189 9.83 -7.63 6.27
CA LYS A 189 8.39 -7.36 6.30
C LYS A 189 8.01 -6.43 7.47
N PRO A 190 6.99 -5.59 7.28
CA PRO A 190 6.20 -5.40 6.06
C PRO A 190 6.97 -4.64 4.96
N VAL A 191 6.69 -4.97 3.70
CA VAL A 191 7.17 -4.25 2.51
C VAL A 191 6.08 -4.27 1.45
N CYS A 192 5.94 -3.20 0.69
CA CYS A 192 5.08 -3.14 -0.48
C CYS A 192 5.93 -2.94 -1.74
N THR A 193 5.76 -3.81 -2.72
CA THR A 193 6.41 -3.69 -4.03
C THR A 193 5.38 -3.64 -5.13
N GLY A 194 5.69 -2.92 -6.21
CA GLY A 194 4.80 -2.78 -7.35
C GLY A 194 5.51 -2.40 -8.63
N VAL A 195 4.76 -2.41 -9.73
CA VAL A 195 5.26 -2.01 -11.04
C VAL A 195 4.42 -0.89 -11.65
N LEU A 196 5.06 -0.01 -12.42
CA LEU A 196 4.42 1.00 -13.28
C LEU A 196 4.23 0.46 -14.70
N GLY A 197 3.23 1.01 -15.40
CA GLY A 197 2.92 0.67 -16.79
C GLY A 197 2.13 -0.62 -16.97
N ALA A 198 1.68 -0.86 -18.23
CA ALA A 198 0.82 -1.99 -18.58
C ALA A 198 1.60 -3.24 -18.98
N GLY A 199 2.85 -3.11 -19.44
CA GLY A 199 3.62 -4.22 -20.03
C GLY A 199 3.83 -5.39 -19.07
N PHE A 200 4.06 -5.13 -17.80
CA PHE A 200 4.30 -6.13 -16.76
C PHE A 200 3.21 -6.12 -15.68
N ARG A 201 1.97 -5.74 -16.05
CA ARG A 201 0.86 -5.60 -15.09
C ARG A 201 0.63 -6.85 -14.22
N TYR A 202 0.90 -8.05 -14.76
CA TYR A 202 0.74 -9.31 -14.04
C TYR A 202 1.57 -9.37 -12.77
N ALA A 203 2.72 -8.68 -12.71
CA ALA A 203 3.56 -8.64 -11.53
C ALA A 203 2.84 -8.05 -10.31
N ARG A 204 1.86 -7.14 -10.51
CA ARG A 204 1.04 -6.58 -9.42
C ARG A 204 0.29 -7.66 -8.64
N LEU A 205 -0.13 -8.73 -9.33
CA LEU A 205 -0.82 -9.87 -8.71
C LEU A 205 0.14 -10.97 -8.23
N VAL A 206 1.36 -11.01 -8.77
CA VAL A 206 2.37 -12.04 -8.44
C VAL A 206 3.21 -11.63 -7.22
N LEU A 207 3.59 -10.36 -7.08
CA LEU A 207 4.42 -9.87 -5.97
C LEU A 207 3.87 -10.20 -4.56
N PRO A 208 2.54 -10.17 -4.33
CA PRO A 208 1.96 -10.62 -3.07
C PRO A 208 2.27 -12.06 -2.68
N LEU A 209 2.41 -12.98 -3.65
CA LEU A 209 2.81 -14.37 -3.41
C LEU A 209 4.20 -14.45 -2.75
N PHE A 210 5.01 -13.41 -2.90
CA PHE A 210 6.37 -13.30 -2.37
C PHE A 210 6.46 -12.33 -1.18
N GLY A 211 5.31 -11.87 -0.67
CA GLY A 211 5.21 -11.11 0.57
C GLY A 211 5.14 -9.60 0.41
N SER A 212 4.68 -9.08 -0.76
CA SER A 212 4.23 -7.69 -0.82
C SER A 212 2.93 -7.53 -0.02
N GLU A 213 2.87 -6.52 0.87
CA GLU A 213 1.76 -6.29 1.79
C GLU A 213 0.46 -5.88 1.06
N PHE A 214 0.59 -5.08 0.00
CA PHE A 214 -0.53 -4.46 -0.69
C PHE A 214 -0.57 -4.79 -2.19
N VAL A 215 -1.80 -4.93 -2.71
CA VAL A 215 -2.13 -4.85 -4.15
C VAL A 215 -2.95 -3.59 -4.37
N TYR A 216 -2.41 -2.62 -5.12
CA TYR A 216 -3.12 -1.39 -5.46
C TYR A 216 -3.99 -1.57 -6.70
N CYS A 217 -5.30 -1.39 -6.53
CA CYS A 217 -6.35 -1.60 -7.51
C CYS A 217 -7.18 -0.32 -7.71
N HIS A 218 -8.02 -0.28 -8.74
CA HIS A 218 -9.01 0.78 -8.92
C HIS A 218 -10.43 0.28 -8.58
N ALA A 219 -11.28 1.20 -8.14
CA ALA A 219 -12.72 0.95 -7.95
C ALA A 219 -13.52 1.81 -8.94
N GLY A 220 -13.45 1.50 -10.22
CA GLY A 220 -14.05 2.31 -11.28
C GLY A 220 -12.98 2.82 -12.24
N THR A 221 -12.50 4.06 -12.08
CA THR A 221 -11.48 4.65 -12.94
C THR A 221 -10.06 4.28 -12.47
N PRO A 222 -9.19 3.73 -13.33
CA PRO A 222 -7.79 3.48 -12.98
C PRO A 222 -7.04 4.77 -12.66
N THR A 223 -6.30 4.78 -11.56
CA THR A 223 -5.42 5.89 -11.14
C THR A 223 -3.99 5.73 -11.63
N ALA A 224 -3.65 4.58 -12.22
CA ALA A 224 -2.38 4.29 -12.86
C ALA A 224 -2.57 3.28 -13.99
N GLU A 225 -1.73 3.39 -15.02
CA GLU A 225 -1.75 2.47 -16.17
C GLU A 225 -1.48 1.02 -15.71
N GLY A 226 -2.24 0.08 -16.26
CA GLY A 226 -2.09 -1.35 -15.96
C GLY A 226 -2.66 -1.79 -14.60
N GLN A 227 -3.36 -0.91 -13.88
CA GLN A 227 -4.06 -1.27 -12.66
C GLN A 227 -5.18 -2.29 -12.95
N TYR A 228 -5.35 -3.25 -12.03
CA TYR A 228 -6.52 -4.14 -12.00
C TYR A 228 -7.66 -3.47 -11.22
N SER A 229 -8.89 -3.87 -11.49
CA SER A 229 -10.00 -3.57 -10.60
C SER A 229 -9.90 -4.38 -9.30
N VAL A 230 -10.56 -3.91 -8.24
CA VAL A 230 -10.67 -4.65 -6.96
C VAL A 230 -11.22 -6.07 -7.20
N ALA A 231 -12.25 -6.21 -8.06
CA ALA A 231 -12.86 -7.49 -8.34
C ALA A 231 -11.89 -8.48 -9.04
N GLU A 232 -11.15 -8.01 -10.06
CA GLU A 232 -10.12 -8.84 -10.75
C GLU A 232 -9.03 -9.28 -9.78
N ALA A 233 -8.54 -8.38 -8.94
CA ALA A 233 -7.53 -8.72 -7.94
C ALA A 233 -8.05 -9.72 -6.91
N LYS A 234 -9.29 -9.55 -6.44
CA LYS A 234 -9.94 -10.47 -5.50
C LYS A 234 -10.06 -11.87 -6.08
N GLU A 235 -10.51 -11.98 -7.34
CA GLU A 235 -10.60 -13.26 -8.04
C GLU A 235 -9.22 -13.94 -8.18
N ALA A 236 -8.20 -13.17 -8.55
CA ALA A 236 -6.83 -13.68 -8.65
C ALA A 236 -6.29 -14.17 -7.30
N MET A 237 -6.49 -13.42 -6.20
CA MET A 237 -6.06 -13.83 -4.86
C MET A 237 -6.77 -15.11 -4.41
N LEU A 238 -8.06 -15.28 -4.73
CA LEU A 238 -8.79 -16.52 -4.50
C LEU A 238 -8.19 -17.70 -5.26
N LEU A 239 -7.91 -17.53 -6.55
CA LEU A 239 -7.28 -18.54 -7.38
C LEU A 239 -5.89 -18.95 -6.89
N PHE A 240 -5.13 -18.00 -6.33
CA PHE A 240 -3.81 -18.26 -5.74
C PHE A 240 -3.87 -18.84 -4.31
N GLY A 241 -5.07 -18.96 -3.73
CA GLY A 241 -5.23 -19.45 -2.35
C GLY A 241 -4.77 -18.45 -1.28
N LEU A 242 -4.70 -17.17 -1.60
CA LEU A 242 -4.29 -16.09 -0.69
C LEU A 242 -5.45 -15.43 0.06
N ASP A 243 -6.68 -15.77 -0.25
CA ASP A 243 -7.85 -15.28 0.50
C ASP A 243 -8.20 -16.25 1.61
N ALA A 244 -7.65 -16.04 2.79
CA ALA A 244 -7.89 -16.87 3.97
C ALA A 244 -9.08 -16.36 4.82
N ARG A 245 -10.08 -15.72 4.23
CA ARG A 245 -11.35 -15.50 4.91
C ARG A 245 -12.23 -16.75 4.77
N VAL A 246 -11.84 -17.83 5.43
CA VAL A 246 -12.68 -19.00 5.74
C VAL A 246 -12.96 -19.01 7.23
#